data_e5d4c42efa35d2d646283aade8068006
#
_entry.id   e5d4c42efa35d2d646283aade8068006
#
_cell.length_a   1.000
_cell.length_b   1.000
_cell.length_c   1.000
_cell.angle_alpha   90.00
_cell.angle_beta   90.00
_cell.angle_gamma   90.00
#
_symmetry.space_group_name_H-M   'P 1'
#
loop_
_entity.id
_entity.type
_entity.pdbx_description
1 polymer ?
#
loop_
_entity_poly.entity_id
_entity_poly.type
_entity_poly.pdbx_seq_one_letter_code
_entity_poly.pdbx_strand_id
1 'polypeptide(L)'
;TLRQFEEADNFGSLIRPDVTDVDGMLKNLESKNVSGHLFLSETHKKVLQALRQADYLSPKYHVVIANPPYMGGKGMNPTLSDYVKRKFPLGKADLMTCFMSSWGMSNNKNGLAAFVTLDSWMFLSSYAKLRQSLLSRNSIISMAHIGWNCFPEGHTYNRGVTFITKSLSNSDQGIFIQLSDVPATVEKDSLFLERKSSKDCRYTKTSRDFLDLPDYILPFWLSAQMMSAFRENIPISEVSEIRVGLDTGDNERFIRFASEVSRNNIIFSAKSKENVEKSCCRWVPHAKGGEYRKWYGNLLEVLAFSPADYRVLSNQGNKLPSRQYYFKEGFFYTRVSSSKASFRYLPCGSIFNSAAPTALDRKSVV
;
A
#
# COMPACT_ATOMS: atom_id res chain seq x y z
N THR A 1 -19.96 -21.84 17.92
CA THR A 1 -20.70 -20.79 17.20
C THR A 1 -21.10 -19.66 18.14
N LEU A 2 -21.85 -19.93 19.21
CA LEU A 2 -22.30 -18.85 20.11
C LEU A 2 -21.16 -17.97 20.62
N ARG A 3 -20.03 -18.55 21.04
CA ARG A 3 -18.82 -17.81 21.44
C ARG A 3 -18.26 -16.90 20.34
N GLN A 4 -18.47 -17.22 19.07
CA GLN A 4 -18.03 -16.36 17.96
C GLN A 4 -18.83 -15.05 17.91
N PHE A 5 -20.05 -15.04 18.45
CA PHE A 5 -20.95 -13.89 18.49
C PHE A 5 -20.91 -13.10 19.81
N GLU A 6 -20.10 -13.49 20.78
CA GLU A 6 -19.92 -12.70 22.03
C GLU A 6 -19.41 -11.28 21.74
N GLU A 7 -18.61 -11.12 20.69
CA GLU A 7 -18.07 -9.85 20.21
C GLU A 7 -18.68 -9.42 18.85
N ALA A 8 -19.96 -9.76 18.63
CA ALA A 8 -20.61 -9.50 17.34
C ALA A 8 -20.66 -8.01 16.98
N ASP A 9 -20.83 -7.12 17.96
CA ASP A 9 -20.83 -5.68 17.77
C ASP A 9 -19.46 -5.14 17.32
N ASN A 10 -18.39 -5.86 17.65
CA ASN A 10 -17.02 -5.52 17.32
C ASN A 10 -16.57 -6.13 15.98
N PHE A 11 -16.91 -7.38 15.73
CA PHE A 11 -16.48 -8.12 14.54
C PHE A 11 -17.44 -8.03 13.36
N GLY A 12 -18.73 -7.79 13.63
CA GLY A 12 -19.76 -7.65 12.61
C GLY A 12 -19.80 -8.81 11.62
N SER A 13 -20.02 -8.49 10.37
CA SER A 13 -20.07 -9.48 9.28
C SER A 13 -18.75 -10.09 8.86
N LEU A 14 -17.65 -9.83 9.59
CA LEU A 14 -16.41 -10.60 9.47
C LEU A 14 -16.48 -11.96 10.19
N ILE A 15 -17.48 -12.17 11.04
CA ILE A 15 -17.72 -13.47 11.67
C ILE A 15 -18.08 -14.50 10.59
N ARG A 16 -17.42 -15.65 10.63
CA ARG A 16 -17.74 -16.82 9.80
C ARG A 16 -18.19 -17.93 10.75
N PRO A 17 -19.49 -18.22 10.77
CA PRO A 17 -20.03 -19.27 11.64
C PRO A 17 -19.49 -20.65 11.25
N ASP A 18 -19.15 -21.45 12.26
CA ASP A 18 -18.70 -22.82 12.06
C ASP A 18 -19.86 -23.84 12.00
N VAL A 19 -21.11 -23.34 12.09
CA VAL A 19 -22.33 -24.18 12.11
C VAL A 19 -22.78 -24.50 10.69
N THR A 20 -23.16 -25.74 10.46
CA THR A 20 -23.65 -26.24 9.18
C THR A 20 -25.17 -26.31 9.10
N ASP A 21 -25.89 -26.46 10.24
CA ASP A 21 -27.34 -26.55 10.30
C ASP A 21 -27.90 -25.47 11.25
N VAL A 22 -27.90 -24.22 10.76
CA VAL A 22 -28.44 -23.07 11.51
C VAL A 22 -29.96 -23.13 11.54
N ASP A 23 -30.61 -23.50 10.43
CA ASP A 23 -32.07 -23.53 10.29
C ASP A 23 -32.71 -24.54 11.24
N GLY A 24 -32.16 -25.75 11.35
CA GLY A 24 -32.64 -26.77 12.30
C GLY A 24 -32.51 -26.32 13.76
N MET A 25 -31.39 -25.64 14.10
CA MET A 25 -31.20 -25.07 15.44
C MET A 25 -32.18 -23.94 15.74
N LEU A 26 -32.43 -23.05 14.79
CA LEU A 26 -33.41 -21.96 14.93
C LEU A 26 -34.81 -22.50 15.19
N LYS A 27 -35.29 -23.42 14.35
CA LYS A 27 -36.61 -24.05 14.50
C LYS A 27 -36.79 -24.71 15.87
N ASN A 28 -35.74 -25.43 16.32
CA ASN A 28 -35.78 -26.11 17.62
C ASN A 28 -35.83 -25.14 18.80
N LEU A 29 -35.08 -24.02 18.72
CA LEU A 29 -35.08 -23.02 19.78
C LEU A 29 -36.31 -22.12 19.77
N GLU A 30 -36.84 -21.77 18.62
CA GLU A 30 -38.09 -20.97 18.49
C GLU A 30 -39.32 -21.74 19.02
N SER A 31 -39.30 -23.07 18.95
CA SER A 31 -40.37 -23.91 19.49
C SER A 31 -40.37 -23.99 21.03
N LYS A 32 -39.29 -23.59 21.71
CA LYS A 32 -39.19 -23.68 23.17
C LYS A 32 -39.84 -22.47 23.88
N ASN A 33 -40.83 -22.76 24.74
CA ASN A 33 -41.43 -21.73 25.58
C ASN A 33 -40.59 -21.54 26.85
N VAL A 34 -39.96 -20.36 26.99
CA VAL A 34 -39.12 -19.98 28.15
C VAL A 34 -39.70 -18.80 28.95
N SER A 35 -40.97 -18.46 28.73
CA SER A 35 -41.65 -17.26 29.29
C SER A 35 -41.75 -17.25 30.82
N GLY A 36 -41.56 -18.41 31.49
CA GLY A 36 -41.61 -18.51 32.95
C GLY A 36 -40.30 -18.23 33.70
N HIS A 37 -39.19 -17.99 32.97
CA HIS A 37 -37.86 -17.86 33.57
C HIS A 37 -37.14 -16.63 33.03
N LEU A 38 -37.04 -15.54 33.80
CA LEU A 38 -36.48 -14.26 33.39
C LEU A 38 -35.06 -14.38 32.81
N PHE A 39 -34.15 -15.05 33.50
CA PHE A 39 -32.75 -15.26 33.05
C PHE A 39 -32.67 -16.13 31.80
N LEU A 40 -33.47 -17.18 31.71
CA LEU A 40 -33.51 -18.05 30.52
C LEU A 40 -34.10 -17.30 29.33
N SER A 41 -35.08 -16.44 29.53
CA SER A 41 -35.68 -15.64 28.47
C SER A 41 -34.68 -14.69 27.83
N GLU A 42 -33.87 -14.00 28.63
CA GLU A 42 -32.81 -13.11 28.09
C GLU A 42 -31.73 -13.86 27.35
N THR A 43 -31.22 -14.97 27.93
CA THR A 43 -30.25 -15.83 27.27
C THR A 43 -30.80 -16.40 25.98
N HIS A 44 -32.04 -16.85 25.97
CA HIS A 44 -32.70 -17.39 24.78
C HIS A 44 -32.80 -16.35 23.66
N LYS A 45 -33.16 -15.09 23.99
CA LYS A 45 -33.15 -14.00 23.01
C LYS A 45 -31.79 -13.77 22.39
N LYS A 46 -30.72 -13.73 23.20
CA LYS A 46 -29.32 -13.56 22.71
C LYS A 46 -28.90 -14.72 21.82
N VAL A 47 -29.24 -15.95 22.19
CA VAL A 47 -28.94 -17.14 21.38
C VAL A 47 -29.68 -17.13 20.05
N LEU A 48 -30.97 -16.78 20.05
CA LEU A 48 -31.76 -16.63 18.82
C LEU A 48 -31.18 -15.54 17.92
N GLN A 49 -30.78 -14.40 18.50
CA GLN A 49 -30.13 -13.32 17.74
C GLN A 49 -28.83 -13.81 17.09
N ALA A 50 -27.96 -14.48 17.83
CA ALA A 50 -26.71 -15.01 17.33
C ALA A 50 -26.93 -16.06 16.20
N LEU A 51 -27.93 -16.91 16.34
CA LEU A 51 -28.28 -17.91 15.31
C LEU A 51 -28.86 -17.24 14.05
N ARG A 52 -29.72 -16.22 14.19
CA ARG A 52 -30.21 -15.46 13.05
C ARG A 52 -29.10 -14.73 12.32
N GLN A 53 -28.13 -14.15 13.04
CA GLN A 53 -26.93 -13.59 12.42
C GLN A 53 -26.10 -14.69 11.72
N ALA A 54 -25.94 -15.84 12.36
CA ALA A 54 -25.24 -16.98 11.74
C ALA A 54 -25.92 -17.45 10.46
N ASP A 55 -27.24 -17.46 10.40
CA ASP A 55 -28.02 -17.83 9.22
C ASP A 55 -27.68 -16.94 8.03
N TYR A 56 -27.56 -15.63 8.21
CA TYR A 56 -27.13 -14.69 7.17
C TYR A 56 -25.65 -14.78 6.83
N LEU A 57 -24.79 -15.19 7.75
CA LEU A 57 -23.34 -15.18 7.55
C LEU A 57 -22.77 -16.54 7.08
N SER A 58 -23.55 -17.64 7.17
CA SER A 58 -23.13 -18.98 6.77
C SER A 58 -23.21 -19.25 5.27
N PRO A 59 -24.23 -18.77 4.54
CA PRO A 59 -24.36 -19.10 3.11
C PRO A 59 -23.25 -18.51 2.27
N LYS A 60 -22.95 -19.22 1.17
CA LYS A 60 -22.18 -18.65 0.06
C LYS A 60 -23.12 -17.99 -0.91
N TYR A 61 -22.97 -16.71 -1.10
CA TYR A 61 -23.83 -15.92 -1.98
C TYR A 61 -23.33 -15.97 -3.43
N HIS A 62 -24.24 -15.85 -4.39
CA HIS A 62 -23.90 -15.69 -5.80
C HIS A 62 -23.43 -14.27 -6.11
N VAL A 63 -23.97 -13.29 -5.39
CA VAL A 63 -23.58 -11.88 -5.51
C VAL A 63 -23.36 -11.31 -4.13
N VAL A 64 -22.22 -10.62 -3.95
CA VAL A 64 -21.90 -9.84 -2.76
C VAL A 64 -21.59 -8.41 -3.21
N ILE A 65 -22.21 -7.42 -2.55
CA ILE A 65 -21.92 -6.01 -2.79
C ILE A 65 -21.58 -5.38 -1.46
N ALA A 66 -20.46 -4.71 -1.35
CA ALA A 66 -20.00 -4.10 -0.12
C ALA A 66 -19.25 -2.79 -0.32
N ASN A 67 -19.56 -1.83 0.55
CA ASN A 67 -18.70 -0.69 0.85
C ASN A 67 -18.21 -0.88 2.30
N PRO A 68 -17.09 -1.59 2.50
CA PRO A 68 -16.63 -1.93 3.84
C PRO A 68 -16.06 -0.70 4.57
N PRO A 69 -15.99 -0.73 5.91
CA PRO A 69 -15.36 0.34 6.66
C PRO A 69 -13.87 0.45 6.34
N TYR A 70 -13.37 1.69 6.19
CA TYR A 70 -11.97 2.02 5.96
C TYR A 70 -11.30 2.30 7.31
N MET A 71 -10.77 1.26 7.92
CA MET A 71 -10.16 1.35 9.25
C MET A 71 -8.84 0.61 9.25
N GLY A 72 -7.76 1.36 9.16
CA GLY A 72 -6.41 0.81 9.32
C GLY A 72 -6.12 0.33 10.73
N GLY A 73 -5.09 -0.50 10.89
CA GLY A 73 -4.76 -1.16 12.16
C GLY A 73 -4.62 -0.23 13.38
N LYS A 74 -4.28 1.05 13.18
CA LYS A 74 -4.21 2.04 14.27
C LYS A 74 -5.58 2.46 14.82
N GLY A 75 -6.64 2.31 14.03
CA GLY A 75 -8.02 2.61 14.43
C GLY A 75 -8.72 1.44 15.12
N MET A 76 -8.17 0.24 15.02
CA MET A 76 -8.76 -0.97 15.61
C MET A 76 -8.45 -1.05 17.11
N ASN A 77 -9.46 -1.41 17.91
CA ASN A 77 -9.21 -1.77 19.30
C ASN A 77 -8.42 -3.10 19.40
N PRO A 78 -7.83 -3.44 20.55
CA PRO A 78 -6.99 -4.63 20.70
C PRO A 78 -7.71 -5.94 20.32
N THR A 79 -8.96 -6.11 20.73
CA THR A 79 -9.76 -7.32 20.47
C THR A 79 -9.98 -7.52 18.97
N LEU A 80 -10.38 -6.46 18.25
CA LEU A 80 -10.56 -6.50 16.80
C LEU A 80 -9.22 -6.72 16.07
N SER A 81 -8.16 -6.02 16.49
CA SER A 81 -6.82 -6.17 15.92
C SER A 81 -6.32 -7.61 16.01
N ASP A 82 -6.51 -8.27 17.15
CA ASP A 82 -6.07 -9.66 17.34
C ASP A 82 -6.96 -10.65 16.57
N TYR A 83 -8.25 -10.37 16.47
CA TYR A 83 -9.18 -11.15 15.65
C TYR A 83 -8.78 -11.12 14.17
N VAL A 84 -8.57 -9.93 13.58
CA VAL A 84 -8.23 -9.81 12.15
C VAL A 84 -6.84 -10.36 11.83
N LYS A 85 -5.84 -10.22 12.73
CA LYS A 85 -4.52 -10.83 12.56
C LYS A 85 -4.60 -12.36 12.48
N ARG A 86 -5.46 -12.96 13.27
CA ARG A 86 -5.63 -14.42 13.35
C ARG A 86 -6.48 -14.95 12.20
N LYS A 87 -7.61 -14.32 11.90
CA LYS A 87 -8.59 -14.81 10.92
C LYS A 87 -8.34 -14.32 9.48
N PHE A 88 -7.78 -13.15 9.31
CA PHE A 88 -7.54 -12.49 8.01
C PHE A 88 -6.10 -12.02 7.85
N PRO A 89 -5.10 -12.89 7.94
CA PRO A 89 -3.68 -12.49 7.93
C PRO A 89 -3.27 -11.75 6.66
N LEU A 90 -3.94 -12.00 5.52
CA LEU A 90 -3.68 -11.33 4.25
C LEU A 90 -4.27 -9.90 4.20
N GLY A 91 -5.39 -9.68 4.89
CA GLY A 91 -6.12 -8.41 4.90
C GLY A 91 -5.95 -7.58 6.17
N LYS A 92 -5.19 -8.05 7.16
CA LYS A 92 -5.10 -7.50 8.53
C LYS A 92 -4.70 -6.03 8.65
N ALA A 93 -4.19 -5.43 7.59
CA ALA A 93 -3.73 -4.04 7.61
C ALA A 93 -4.88 -3.03 7.61
N ASP A 94 -6.04 -3.41 7.06
CA ASP A 94 -7.24 -2.56 7.01
C ASP A 94 -8.51 -3.43 7.01
N LEU A 95 -9.60 -2.96 7.61
CA LEU A 95 -10.87 -3.70 7.62
C LEU A 95 -11.41 -3.93 6.22
N MET A 96 -11.32 -2.97 5.30
CA MET A 96 -11.77 -3.15 3.92
C MET A 96 -11.13 -4.39 3.27
N THR A 97 -9.84 -4.61 3.53
CA THR A 97 -9.12 -5.77 2.98
C THR A 97 -9.42 -7.07 3.71
N CYS A 98 -9.84 -7.01 4.99
CA CYS A 98 -10.43 -8.15 5.68
C CYS A 98 -11.76 -8.56 5.03
N PHE A 99 -12.62 -7.59 4.68
CA PHE A 99 -13.87 -7.84 3.96
C PHE A 99 -13.61 -8.43 2.57
N MET A 100 -12.66 -7.90 1.81
CA MET A 100 -12.27 -8.49 0.53
C MET A 100 -11.83 -9.95 0.68
N SER A 101 -11.03 -10.25 1.71
CA SER A 101 -10.56 -11.61 2.00
C SER A 101 -11.72 -12.54 2.42
N SER A 102 -12.66 -12.02 3.21
CA SER A 102 -13.78 -12.79 3.74
C SER A 102 -14.85 -13.06 2.68
N TRP A 103 -15.32 -12.02 2.00
CA TRP A 103 -16.47 -12.06 1.12
C TRP A 103 -16.12 -12.13 -0.37
N GLY A 104 -14.99 -11.52 -0.77
CA GLY A 104 -14.54 -11.51 -2.16
C GLY A 104 -13.96 -12.82 -2.65
N MET A 105 -13.39 -13.62 -1.74
CA MET A 105 -12.72 -14.89 -2.08
C MET A 105 -13.51 -16.14 -1.71
N SER A 106 -14.66 -16.00 -1.07
CA SER A 106 -15.44 -17.12 -0.49
C SER A 106 -16.80 -17.36 -1.15
N ASN A 107 -17.04 -16.75 -2.32
CA ASN A 107 -18.30 -16.88 -3.04
C ASN A 107 -18.51 -18.28 -3.65
N ASN A 108 -19.72 -18.52 -4.12
CA ASN A 108 -20.03 -19.69 -4.96
C ASN A 108 -19.18 -19.69 -6.24
N LYS A 109 -19.03 -20.86 -6.85
CA LYS A 109 -18.41 -20.99 -8.17
C LYS A 109 -19.09 -20.02 -9.16
N ASN A 110 -18.29 -19.19 -9.83
CA ASN A 110 -18.76 -18.09 -10.69
C ASN A 110 -19.54 -16.96 -9.96
N GLY A 111 -19.52 -16.92 -8.63
CA GLY A 111 -20.12 -15.84 -7.88
C GLY A 111 -19.40 -14.50 -8.13
N LEU A 112 -20.16 -13.43 -8.03
CA LEU A 112 -19.66 -12.06 -8.22
C LEU A 112 -19.50 -11.35 -6.88
N ALA A 113 -18.42 -10.58 -6.72
CA ALA A 113 -18.27 -9.70 -5.58
C ALA A 113 -17.90 -8.29 -6.07
N ALA A 114 -18.70 -7.30 -5.70
CA ALA A 114 -18.50 -5.90 -6.00
C ALA A 114 -18.10 -5.13 -4.75
N PHE A 115 -17.04 -4.35 -4.85
CA PHE A 115 -16.52 -3.56 -3.75
C PHE A 115 -16.26 -2.11 -4.15
N VAL A 116 -16.48 -1.22 -3.20
CA VAL A 116 -15.90 0.13 -3.19
C VAL A 116 -14.86 0.16 -2.08
N THR A 117 -13.62 0.51 -2.39
CA THR A 117 -12.51 0.50 -1.43
C THR A 117 -11.57 1.68 -1.66
N LEU A 118 -10.63 1.89 -0.74
CA LEU A 118 -9.45 2.70 -1.05
C LEU A 118 -8.55 1.97 -2.04
N ASP A 119 -7.80 2.70 -2.86
CA ASP A 119 -6.91 2.14 -3.89
C ASP A 119 -5.55 1.65 -3.35
N SER A 120 -5.26 1.89 -2.08
CA SER A 120 -3.98 1.54 -1.44
C SER A 120 -3.60 0.06 -1.58
N TRP A 121 -4.59 -0.84 -1.56
CA TRP A 121 -4.35 -2.27 -1.73
C TRP A 121 -3.84 -2.64 -3.13
N MET A 122 -4.08 -1.80 -4.13
CA MET A 122 -3.60 -2.04 -5.51
C MET A 122 -2.08 -1.94 -5.64
N PHE A 123 -1.41 -1.17 -4.77
CA PHE A 123 0.00 -0.78 -4.98
C PHE A 123 0.92 -1.02 -3.78
N LEU A 124 0.45 -0.89 -2.53
CA LEU A 124 1.32 -1.02 -1.37
C LEU A 124 1.84 -2.44 -1.20
N SER A 125 3.13 -2.58 -0.88
CA SER A 125 3.80 -3.87 -0.69
C SER A 125 3.21 -4.70 0.46
N SER A 126 2.65 -4.05 1.49
CA SER A 126 1.95 -4.72 2.59
C SER A 126 0.76 -5.59 2.14
N TYR A 127 0.20 -5.32 0.97
CA TYR A 127 -0.92 -6.09 0.39
C TYR A 127 -0.50 -7.05 -0.73
N ALA A 128 0.79 -7.26 -0.98
CA ALA A 128 1.25 -8.14 -2.07
C ALA A 128 0.65 -9.55 -1.98
N LYS A 129 0.65 -10.18 -0.81
CA LYS A 129 0.06 -11.51 -0.60
C LYS A 129 -1.46 -11.53 -0.78
N LEU A 130 -2.16 -10.45 -0.42
CA LEU A 130 -3.60 -10.31 -0.68
C LEU A 130 -3.87 -10.28 -2.19
N ARG A 131 -3.12 -9.45 -2.93
CA ARG A 131 -3.23 -9.37 -4.40
C ARG A 131 -2.93 -10.70 -5.05
N GLN A 132 -1.85 -11.36 -4.66
CA GLN A 132 -1.52 -12.69 -5.16
C GLN A 132 -2.69 -13.67 -4.99
N SER A 133 -3.25 -13.73 -3.77
CA SER A 133 -4.38 -14.62 -3.48
C SER A 133 -5.64 -14.26 -4.28
N LEU A 134 -5.95 -12.95 -4.39
CA LEU A 134 -7.09 -12.47 -5.17
C LEU A 134 -6.95 -12.81 -6.65
N LEU A 135 -5.83 -12.43 -7.26
CA LEU A 135 -5.58 -12.55 -8.69
C LEU A 135 -5.38 -14.00 -9.15
N SER A 136 -4.88 -14.89 -8.26
CA SER A 136 -4.70 -16.31 -8.59
C SER A 136 -6.01 -17.07 -8.66
N ARG A 137 -7.05 -16.60 -7.98
CA ARG A 137 -8.33 -17.32 -7.82
C ARG A 137 -9.52 -16.65 -8.46
N ASN A 138 -9.44 -15.34 -8.73
CA ASN A 138 -10.56 -14.55 -9.22
C ASN A 138 -10.14 -13.72 -10.43
N SER A 139 -11.08 -13.53 -11.35
CA SER A 139 -10.98 -12.52 -12.40
C SER A 139 -11.54 -11.20 -11.92
N ILE A 140 -10.80 -10.10 -12.09
CA ILE A 140 -11.35 -8.75 -11.98
C ILE A 140 -12.02 -8.48 -13.34
N ILE A 141 -13.36 -8.52 -13.39
CA ILE A 141 -14.12 -8.36 -14.63
C ILE A 141 -14.51 -6.91 -14.95
N SER A 142 -14.50 -6.05 -13.95
CA SER A 142 -14.72 -4.62 -14.12
C SER A 142 -14.01 -3.85 -13.01
N MET A 143 -13.42 -2.70 -13.35
CA MET A 143 -12.80 -1.79 -12.38
C MET A 143 -12.89 -0.34 -12.86
N ALA A 144 -13.27 0.56 -11.97
CA ALA A 144 -13.10 2.00 -12.18
C ALA A 144 -12.20 2.56 -11.06
N HIS A 145 -11.01 3.03 -11.43
CA HIS A 145 -10.06 3.65 -10.50
C HIS A 145 -10.37 5.13 -10.39
N ILE A 146 -11.16 5.51 -9.40
CA ILE A 146 -11.74 6.84 -9.23
C ILE A 146 -10.66 7.85 -8.82
N GLY A 147 -9.72 7.44 -7.97
CA GLY A 147 -8.69 8.32 -7.43
C GLY A 147 -9.23 9.28 -6.37
N TRP A 148 -8.69 10.50 -6.32
CA TRP A 148 -9.07 11.51 -5.33
C TRP A 148 -10.54 11.94 -5.46
N ASN A 149 -11.14 12.35 -4.34
CA ASN A 149 -12.54 12.80 -4.24
C ASN A 149 -13.55 11.75 -4.72
N CYS A 150 -13.32 10.50 -4.35
CA CYS A 150 -14.25 9.42 -4.68
C CYS A 150 -15.55 9.46 -3.83
N PHE A 151 -15.56 10.21 -2.74
CA PHE A 151 -16.74 10.40 -1.88
C PHE A 151 -17.07 11.89 -1.74
N PRO A 152 -18.37 12.28 -1.85
CA PRO A 152 -18.80 13.69 -1.82
C PRO A 152 -18.54 14.37 -0.48
N GLU A 153 -18.52 13.63 0.62
CA GLU A 153 -18.42 14.19 1.96
C GLU A 153 -16.97 14.23 2.46
N GLY A 154 -16.39 15.40 2.40
CA GLY A 154 -15.43 15.96 3.36
C GLY A 154 -14.05 15.33 3.50
N HIS A 155 -13.75 14.18 2.94
CA HIS A 155 -12.45 13.52 3.11
C HIS A 155 -11.61 13.57 1.82
N THR A 156 -11.07 14.75 1.54
CA THR A 156 -10.26 15.08 0.35
C THR A 156 -9.01 14.22 0.13
N TYR A 157 -8.64 13.39 1.09
CA TYR A 157 -7.40 12.58 1.04
C TYR A 157 -7.63 11.11 0.69
N ASN A 158 -8.88 10.68 0.49
CA ASN A 158 -9.17 9.30 0.16
C ASN A 158 -9.21 9.08 -1.35
N ARG A 159 -8.38 8.17 -1.81
CA ARG A 159 -8.37 7.69 -3.20
C ARG A 159 -9.15 6.40 -3.28
N GLY A 160 -10.22 6.38 -4.09
CA GLY A 160 -11.12 5.25 -4.21
C GLY A 160 -10.96 4.45 -5.48
N VAL A 161 -11.40 3.21 -5.40
CA VAL A 161 -11.56 2.28 -6.50
C VAL A 161 -12.82 1.45 -6.31
N THR A 162 -13.60 1.26 -7.36
CA THR A 162 -14.67 0.27 -7.40
C THR A 162 -14.33 -0.83 -8.38
N PHE A 163 -14.65 -2.08 -8.01
CA PHE A 163 -14.33 -3.22 -8.85
C PHE A 163 -15.28 -4.39 -8.62
N ILE A 164 -15.39 -5.24 -9.62
CA ILE A 164 -16.17 -6.49 -9.58
C ILE A 164 -15.23 -7.65 -9.85
N THR A 165 -15.27 -8.65 -8.98
CA THR A 165 -14.55 -9.92 -9.17
C THR A 165 -15.51 -11.04 -9.45
N LYS A 166 -15.07 -12.02 -10.27
CA LYS A 166 -15.73 -13.31 -10.51
C LYS A 166 -14.88 -14.40 -9.89
N SER A 167 -15.49 -15.21 -9.05
CA SER A 167 -14.81 -16.25 -8.27
C SER A 167 -14.44 -17.48 -9.10
N LEU A 168 -13.32 -18.10 -8.74
CA LEU A 168 -12.80 -19.35 -9.31
C LEU A 168 -12.45 -19.28 -10.81
N SER A 169 -12.09 -18.09 -11.27
CA SER A 169 -11.50 -17.87 -12.59
C SER A 169 -10.47 -16.75 -12.48
N ASN A 170 -9.39 -16.81 -13.24
CA ASN A 170 -8.40 -15.74 -13.32
C ASN A 170 -8.00 -15.37 -14.76
N SER A 171 -8.71 -15.94 -15.73
CA SER A 171 -8.45 -15.76 -17.17
C SER A 171 -9.53 -14.97 -17.90
N ASP A 172 -10.64 -14.63 -17.22
CA ASP A 172 -11.66 -13.79 -17.84
C ASP A 172 -11.11 -12.38 -18.07
N GLN A 173 -11.40 -11.82 -19.23
CA GLN A 173 -11.06 -10.45 -19.54
C GLN A 173 -11.93 -9.48 -18.73
N GLY A 174 -11.26 -8.52 -18.10
CA GLY A 174 -11.89 -7.42 -17.39
C GLY A 174 -11.73 -6.08 -18.12
N ILE A 175 -12.66 -5.18 -17.86
CA ILE A 175 -12.64 -3.80 -18.35
C ILE A 175 -12.24 -2.89 -17.22
N PHE A 176 -11.21 -2.08 -17.46
CA PHE A 176 -10.64 -1.14 -16.49
C PHE A 176 -10.74 0.28 -17.03
N ILE A 177 -11.24 1.20 -16.21
CA ILE A 177 -11.41 2.62 -16.54
C ILE A 177 -10.58 3.43 -15.53
N GLN A 178 -9.69 4.27 -16.04
CA GLN A 178 -8.87 5.15 -15.23
C GLN A 178 -9.53 6.52 -15.11
N LEU A 179 -9.77 6.98 -13.88
CA LEU A 179 -10.26 8.31 -13.53
C LEU A 179 -9.32 9.02 -12.55
N SER A 180 -8.27 8.32 -12.14
CA SER A 180 -7.32 8.76 -11.11
C SER A 180 -6.17 9.62 -11.63
N ASP A 181 -6.08 9.78 -12.94
CA ASP A 181 -5.04 10.55 -13.64
C ASP A 181 -5.39 12.04 -13.83
N VAL A 182 -6.59 12.43 -13.40
CA VAL A 182 -7.04 13.82 -13.44
C VAL A 182 -7.04 14.45 -12.04
N PRO A 183 -6.97 15.80 -11.94
CA PRO A 183 -7.06 16.49 -10.66
C PRO A 183 -8.33 16.16 -9.86
N ALA A 184 -8.25 16.32 -8.55
CA ALA A 184 -9.35 16.08 -7.62
C ALA A 184 -10.59 16.97 -7.92
N THR A 185 -10.38 18.11 -8.54
CA THR A 185 -11.43 19.10 -8.89
C THR A 185 -12.30 18.67 -10.06
N VAL A 186 -11.89 17.66 -10.84
CA VAL A 186 -12.67 17.19 -11.99
C VAL A 186 -13.83 16.31 -11.51
N GLU A 187 -15.02 16.61 -12.02
CA GLU A 187 -16.23 15.83 -11.76
C GLU A 187 -16.09 14.41 -12.37
N LYS A 188 -16.25 13.39 -11.54
CA LYS A 188 -15.97 12.01 -11.95
C LYS A 188 -17.11 11.34 -12.72
N ASP A 189 -18.34 11.77 -12.51
CA ASP A 189 -19.52 11.16 -13.13
C ASP A 189 -19.51 11.39 -14.65
N SER A 190 -19.38 12.65 -15.09
CA SER A 190 -19.29 13.02 -16.49
C SER A 190 -18.08 12.40 -17.17
N LEU A 191 -16.92 12.42 -16.47
CA LEU A 191 -15.68 11.80 -16.95
C LEU A 191 -15.81 10.28 -17.11
N PHE A 192 -16.51 9.60 -16.20
CA PHE A 192 -16.75 8.17 -16.30
C PHE A 192 -17.58 7.81 -17.54
N LEU A 193 -18.66 8.56 -17.79
CA LEU A 193 -19.51 8.34 -18.97
C LEU A 193 -18.75 8.55 -20.28
N GLU A 194 -17.90 9.57 -20.35
CA GLU A 194 -17.02 9.83 -21.48
C GLU A 194 -16.04 8.66 -21.68
N ARG A 195 -15.26 8.32 -20.65
CA ARG A 195 -14.21 7.29 -20.74
C ARG A 195 -14.75 5.89 -20.94
N LYS A 196 -15.92 5.59 -20.43
CA LYS A 196 -16.61 4.32 -20.68
C LYS A 196 -16.84 4.05 -22.15
N SER A 197 -17.08 5.10 -22.94
CA SER A 197 -17.31 5.04 -24.37
C SER A 197 -16.03 5.18 -25.21
N SER A 198 -14.95 5.70 -24.61
CA SER A 198 -13.66 5.92 -25.28
C SER A 198 -12.80 4.65 -25.28
N LYS A 199 -12.23 4.31 -26.44
CA LYS A 199 -11.28 3.19 -26.56
C LYS A 199 -9.93 3.49 -25.88
N ASP A 200 -9.51 4.73 -25.85
CA ASP A 200 -8.18 5.15 -25.37
C ASP A 200 -8.08 5.18 -23.84
N CYS A 201 -9.22 5.28 -23.15
CA CYS A 201 -9.29 5.33 -21.70
C CYS A 201 -9.85 4.04 -21.07
N ARG A 202 -10.12 3.03 -21.89
CA ARG A 202 -10.67 1.73 -21.51
C ARG A 202 -9.63 0.64 -21.76
N TYR A 203 -9.12 0.08 -20.70
CA TYR A 203 -8.09 -0.96 -20.76
C TYR A 203 -8.73 -2.33 -20.59
N THR A 204 -8.25 -3.32 -21.35
CA THR A 204 -8.66 -4.72 -21.23
C THR A 204 -7.47 -5.52 -20.70
N LYS A 205 -7.67 -6.20 -19.56
CA LYS A 205 -6.65 -7.01 -18.88
C LYS A 205 -7.29 -8.26 -18.29
N THR A 206 -6.49 -9.28 -18.06
CA THR A 206 -6.84 -10.44 -17.24
C THR A 206 -6.19 -10.33 -15.87
N SER A 207 -6.68 -11.05 -14.87
CA SER A 207 -6.01 -11.12 -13.55
C SER A 207 -4.59 -11.71 -13.66
N ARG A 208 -4.36 -12.59 -14.64
CA ARG A 208 -3.03 -13.17 -14.91
C ARG A 208 -1.99 -12.15 -15.31
N ASP A 209 -2.38 -11.10 -16.05
CA ASP A 209 -1.44 -10.07 -16.50
C ASP A 209 -0.72 -9.39 -15.36
N PHE A 210 -1.34 -9.34 -14.18
CA PHE A 210 -0.77 -8.71 -12.99
C PHE A 210 0.06 -9.67 -12.14
N LEU A 211 -0.08 -10.99 -12.30
CA LEU A 211 0.68 -11.98 -11.53
C LEU A 211 2.18 -11.99 -11.90
N ASP A 212 2.53 -11.48 -13.06
CA ASP A 212 3.91 -11.39 -13.52
C ASP A 212 4.61 -10.09 -13.07
N LEU A 213 3.86 -9.17 -12.46
CA LEU A 213 4.41 -7.89 -12.00
C LEU A 213 4.98 -8.00 -10.57
N PRO A 214 6.00 -7.21 -10.23
CA PRO A 214 6.52 -7.12 -8.88
C PRO A 214 5.41 -6.83 -7.87
N ASP A 215 5.39 -7.55 -6.76
CA ASP A 215 4.36 -7.44 -5.72
C ASP A 215 2.93 -7.58 -6.22
N TYR A 216 2.72 -8.07 -7.45
CA TYR A 216 1.39 -8.26 -8.07
C TYR A 216 0.55 -6.97 -8.15
N ILE A 217 1.19 -5.83 -8.35
CA ILE A 217 0.51 -4.53 -8.44
C ILE A 217 -0.42 -4.46 -9.66
N LEU A 218 -1.40 -3.54 -9.62
CA LEU A 218 -2.43 -3.41 -10.65
C LEU A 218 -2.33 -2.12 -11.48
N PRO A 219 -1.24 -1.86 -12.19
CA PRO A 219 -1.10 -0.71 -13.09
C PRO A 219 -1.71 -1.04 -14.47
N PHE A 220 -3.02 -1.22 -14.53
CA PHE A 220 -3.72 -1.70 -15.72
C PHE A 220 -3.58 -0.79 -16.96
N TRP A 221 -3.16 0.46 -16.77
CA TRP A 221 -2.87 1.44 -17.84
C TRP A 221 -1.52 1.23 -18.53
N LEU A 222 -0.69 0.31 -18.04
CA LEU A 222 0.57 0.02 -18.71
C LEU A 222 0.35 -0.63 -20.06
N SER A 223 1.15 -0.19 -21.06
CA SER A 223 1.19 -0.81 -22.39
C SER A 223 1.70 -2.27 -22.31
N ALA A 224 1.39 -3.07 -23.31
CA ALA A 224 1.91 -4.44 -23.41
C ALA A 224 3.45 -4.46 -23.42
N GLN A 225 4.11 -3.51 -24.06
CA GLN A 225 5.56 -3.35 -24.05
C GLN A 225 6.11 -3.10 -22.65
N MET A 226 5.46 -2.24 -21.86
CA MET A 226 5.90 -2.01 -20.47
C MET A 226 5.66 -3.22 -19.59
N MET A 227 4.58 -3.96 -19.81
CA MET A 227 4.32 -5.21 -19.09
C MET A 227 5.37 -6.28 -19.42
N SER A 228 5.74 -6.44 -20.72
CA SER A 228 6.76 -7.41 -21.11
C SER A 228 8.15 -7.04 -20.55
N ALA A 229 8.45 -5.76 -20.41
CA ALA A 229 9.71 -5.32 -19.82
C ALA A 229 9.93 -5.86 -18.39
N PHE A 230 8.86 -6.02 -17.60
CA PHE A 230 8.94 -6.64 -16.27
C PHE A 230 9.16 -8.16 -16.31
N ARG A 231 8.77 -8.82 -17.38
CA ARG A 231 8.95 -10.28 -17.56
C ARG A 231 10.31 -10.64 -18.12
N GLU A 232 10.82 -9.82 -19.04
CA GLU A 232 11.95 -10.14 -19.90
C GLU A 232 13.27 -9.56 -19.39
N ASN A 233 13.21 -8.55 -18.50
CA ASN A 233 14.40 -7.87 -18.03
C ASN A 233 14.70 -8.19 -16.55
N ILE A 234 15.98 -8.11 -16.23
CA ILE A 234 16.48 -8.29 -14.87
C ILE A 234 16.08 -7.07 -14.02
N PRO A 235 15.43 -7.26 -12.86
CA PRO A 235 15.12 -6.16 -11.95
C PRO A 235 16.37 -5.44 -11.49
N ILE A 236 16.31 -4.11 -11.38
CA ILE A 236 17.45 -3.30 -10.89
C ILE A 236 17.92 -3.75 -9.50
N SER A 237 17.02 -4.32 -8.69
CA SER A 237 17.34 -4.89 -7.38
C SER A 237 18.29 -6.10 -7.41
N GLU A 238 18.46 -6.76 -8.55
CA GLU A 238 19.42 -7.85 -8.71
C GLU A 238 20.84 -7.36 -9.03
N VAL A 239 20.95 -6.20 -9.67
CA VAL A 239 22.24 -5.62 -10.10
C VAL A 239 22.70 -4.48 -9.19
N SER A 240 21.83 -3.90 -8.39
CA SER A 240 22.15 -2.81 -7.50
C SER A 240 21.52 -2.97 -6.12
N GLU A 241 22.04 -2.23 -5.14
CA GLU A 241 21.45 -2.08 -3.82
C GLU A 241 20.80 -0.70 -3.71
N ILE A 242 19.49 -0.67 -3.52
CA ILE A 242 18.76 0.58 -3.30
C ILE A 242 18.76 0.88 -1.80
N ARG A 243 19.32 2.03 -1.42
CA ARG A 243 19.45 2.46 -0.04
C ARG A 243 18.80 3.81 0.20
N VAL A 244 18.22 3.95 1.37
CA VAL A 244 17.70 5.21 1.87
C VAL A 244 18.80 5.90 2.67
N GLY A 245 19.01 7.18 2.43
CA GLY A 245 20.04 7.96 3.10
C GLY A 245 19.57 8.58 4.42
N LEU A 246 20.37 9.49 4.93
CA LEU A 246 20.16 10.12 6.23
C LEU A 246 18.99 11.11 6.23
N ASP A 247 18.46 11.34 7.43
CA ASP A 247 17.65 12.50 7.77
C ASP A 247 18.33 13.28 8.88
N THR A 248 18.46 14.59 8.69
CA THR A 248 19.17 15.45 9.65
C THR A 248 18.36 15.71 10.92
N GLY A 249 17.00 15.64 10.83
CA GLY A 249 16.08 16.08 11.88
C GLY A 249 16.07 17.60 12.12
N ASP A 250 17.10 18.31 11.63
CA ASP A 250 17.25 19.75 11.73
C ASP A 250 18.00 20.26 10.49
N ASN A 251 17.26 20.50 9.43
CA ASN A 251 17.86 20.96 8.16
C ASN A 251 18.47 22.34 8.27
N GLU A 252 17.89 23.23 9.07
CA GLU A 252 18.41 24.60 9.25
C GLU A 252 19.80 24.58 9.87
N ARG A 253 20.08 23.65 10.72
CA ARG A 253 21.40 23.51 11.36
C ARG A 253 22.42 22.84 10.45
N PHE A 254 22.02 21.78 9.72
CA PHE A 254 22.97 20.88 9.06
C PHE A 254 23.06 21.04 7.55
N ILE A 255 22.13 21.75 6.90
CA ILE A 255 22.13 21.88 5.44
C ILE A 255 22.30 23.36 5.04
N ARG A 256 23.10 23.59 4.00
CA ARG A 256 23.25 24.89 3.33
C ARG A 256 23.29 24.68 1.82
N PHE A 257 23.00 25.72 1.06
CA PHE A 257 23.39 25.72 -0.34
C PHE A 257 24.91 25.82 -0.46
N ALA A 258 25.49 25.15 -1.43
CA ALA A 258 26.93 25.17 -1.64
C ALA A 258 27.46 26.61 -1.90
N SER A 259 26.60 27.50 -2.41
CA SER A 259 26.90 28.92 -2.61
C SER A 259 26.97 29.74 -1.32
N GLU A 260 26.41 29.26 -0.22
CA GLU A 260 26.40 29.95 1.08
C GLU A 260 27.65 29.67 1.91
N VAL A 261 28.48 28.74 1.50
CA VAL A 261 29.66 28.30 2.24
C VAL A 261 30.94 28.49 1.41
N SER A 262 32.06 28.71 2.08
CA SER A 262 33.34 28.78 1.38
C SER A 262 33.69 27.48 0.71
N ARG A 263 34.06 27.53 -0.57
CA ARG A 263 34.44 26.34 -1.35
C ARG A 263 35.60 25.56 -0.71
N ASN A 264 36.54 26.27 -0.04
CA ASN A 264 37.66 25.66 0.65
C ASN A 264 37.26 24.88 1.89
N ASN A 265 36.02 25.03 2.35
CA ASN A 265 35.45 24.29 3.49
C ASN A 265 34.52 23.13 3.04
N ILE A 266 34.50 22.82 1.74
CA ILE A 266 33.75 21.69 1.18
C ILE A 266 34.75 20.66 0.67
N ILE A 267 34.61 19.41 1.11
CA ILE A 267 35.36 18.28 0.54
C ILE A 267 34.49 17.53 -0.47
N PHE A 268 34.83 17.66 -1.76
CA PHE A 268 34.09 17.02 -2.86
C PHE A 268 34.54 15.57 -3.15
N SER A 269 35.71 15.17 -2.66
CA SER A 269 36.35 13.88 -2.95
C SER A 269 36.47 12.98 -1.72
N ALA A 270 35.61 13.16 -0.73
CA ALA A 270 35.61 12.31 0.44
C ALA A 270 35.31 10.85 0.04
N LYS A 271 36.08 9.92 0.57
CA LYS A 271 35.87 8.46 0.37
C LYS A 271 35.33 7.79 1.63
N SER A 272 35.50 8.42 2.77
CA SER A 272 35.05 7.92 4.06
C SER A 272 34.89 9.07 5.07
N LYS A 273 34.29 8.75 6.20
CA LYS A 273 34.17 9.68 7.34
C LYS A 273 35.55 10.16 7.82
N GLU A 274 36.53 9.28 7.87
CA GLU A 274 37.90 9.58 8.30
C GLU A 274 38.59 10.55 7.34
N ASN A 275 38.27 10.52 6.04
CA ASN A 275 38.75 11.52 5.09
C ASN A 275 38.20 12.92 5.40
N VAL A 276 36.92 13.02 5.79
CA VAL A 276 36.33 14.29 6.19
C VAL A 276 36.99 14.81 7.46
N GLU A 277 37.21 13.96 8.45
CA GLU A 277 37.91 14.31 9.70
C GLU A 277 39.32 14.87 9.45
N LYS A 278 40.09 14.24 8.56
CA LYS A 278 41.45 14.65 8.21
C LYS A 278 41.53 15.91 7.36
N SER A 279 40.46 16.21 6.60
CA SER A 279 40.46 17.37 5.68
C SER A 279 40.26 18.70 6.38
N CYS A 280 39.85 18.70 7.65
CA CYS A 280 39.42 19.90 8.40
C CYS A 280 38.25 20.65 7.74
N CYS A 281 37.64 20.11 6.67
CA CYS A 281 36.44 20.65 6.05
C CYS A 281 35.20 20.28 6.86
N ARG A 282 34.25 21.23 6.94
CA ARG A 282 33.00 20.98 7.63
C ARG A 282 31.95 20.35 6.74
N TRP A 283 31.99 20.61 5.44
CA TRP A 283 30.89 20.37 4.51
C TRP A 283 31.22 19.28 3.50
N VAL A 284 30.21 18.45 3.18
CA VAL A 284 30.25 17.45 2.12
C VAL A 284 29.07 17.65 1.17
N PRO A 285 29.18 17.33 -0.12
CA PRO A 285 28.04 17.39 -1.06
C PRO A 285 26.88 16.53 -0.57
N HIS A 286 25.66 17.06 -0.71
CA HIS A 286 24.45 16.43 -0.23
C HIS A 286 23.41 16.29 -1.34
N ALA A 287 23.01 15.05 -1.64
CA ALA A 287 21.96 14.77 -2.61
C ALA A 287 20.61 14.71 -1.89
N LYS A 288 19.69 15.56 -2.31
CA LYS A 288 18.30 15.61 -1.86
C LYS A 288 17.38 15.41 -3.06
N GLY A 289 16.19 14.89 -2.82
CA GLY A 289 15.14 14.85 -3.84
C GLY A 289 14.93 16.23 -4.48
N GLY A 290 13.93 16.44 -5.23
CA GLY A 290 13.61 17.73 -5.83
C GLY A 290 12.97 17.56 -7.21
N GLU A 291 12.94 18.65 -7.97
CA GLU A 291 12.29 18.73 -9.26
C GLU A 291 12.83 17.72 -10.28
N TYR A 292 12.04 17.51 -11.33
CA TYR A 292 12.41 16.63 -12.41
C TYR A 292 13.67 17.12 -13.14
N ARG A 293 14.73 16.31 -13.09
CA ARG A 293 15.95 16.45 -13.88
C ARG A 293 16.42 15.07 -14.31
N LYS A 294 16.73 14.89 -15.57
CA LYS A 294 17.29 13.64 -16.10
C LYS A 294 18.81 13.66 -16.05
N TRP A 295 19.33 12.57 -15.56
CA TRP A 295 20.71 12.11 -15.58
C TRP A 295 21.66 12.88 -14.68
N TYR A 296 21.51 14.19 -14.44
CA TYR A 296 22.34 14.99 -13.57
C TYR A 296 21.60 16.20 -12.96
N GLY A 297 21.97 16.60 -11.73
CA GLY A 297 21.46 17.79 -11.06
C GLY A 297 20.90 17.53 -9.66
N ASN A 298 20.31 18.54 -9.05
CA ASN A 298 19.82 18.56 -7.66
C ASN A 298 20.92 18.24 -6.62
N LEU A 299 22.16 18.68 -6.90
CA LEU A 299 23.34 18.58 -6.02
C LEU A 299 23.77 19.98 -5.56
N LEU A 300 22.80 20.81 -5.21
CA LEU A 300 23.03 22.22 -4.82
C LEU A 300 23.33 22.38 -3.32
N GLU A 301 23.05 21.37 -2.53
CA GLU A 301 23.18 21.41 -1.08
C GLU A 301 24.47 20.75 -0.60
N VAL A 302 24.92 21.20 0.57
CA VAL A 302 26.02 20.60 1.34
C VAL A 302 25.54 20.30 2.76
N LEU A 303 26.06 19.22 3.32
CA LEU A 303 25.76 18.73 4.66
C LEU A 303 26.94 19.02 5.59
N ALA A 304 26.66 19.57 6.77
CA ALA A 304 27.62 19.67 7.85
C ALA A 304 27.93 18.27 8.40
N PHE A 305 29.18 17.83 8.23
CA PHE A 305 29.62 16.47 8.56
C PHE A 305 30.98 16.42 9.26
N SER A 306 31.40 17.52 9.89
CA SER A 306 32.59 17.51 10.74
C SER A 306 32.43 16.49 11.90
N PRO A 307 33.52 16.13 12.63
CA PRO A 307 33.41 15.21 13.76
C PRO A 307 32.41 15.66 14.83
N ALA A 308 32.30 16.97 15.04
CA ALA A 308 31.33 17.54 15.97
C ALA A 308 29.90 17.41 15.45
N ASP A 309 29.64 17.74 14.16
CA ASP A 309 28.35 17.62 13.51
C ASP A 309 27.90 16.16 13.45
N TYR A 310 28.81 15.25 13.09
CA TYR A 310 28.54 13.81 13.03
C TYR A 310 28.12 13.24 14.39
N ARG A 311 28.76 13.65 15.49
CA ARG A 311 28.36 13.23 16.83
C ARG A 311 26.91 13.62 17.12
N VAL A 312 26.52 14.85 16.79
CA VAL A 312 25.15 15.33 17.01
C VAL A 312 24.16 14.53 16.14
N LEU A 313 24.44 14.40 14.83
CA LEU A 313 23.62 13.60 13.91
C LEU A 313 23.45 12.15 14.37
N SER A 314 24.49 11.57 14.98
CA SER A 314 24.44 10.20 15.50
C SER A 314 23.62 10.04 16.78
N ASN A 315 23.56 11.07 17.60
CA ASN A 315 22.97 11.01 18.95
C ASN A 315 21.54 11.53 19.03
N GLN A 316 21.06 12.30 18.06
CA GLN A 316 19.70 12.89 18.07
C GLN A 316 18.58 11.92 17.71
N GLY A 317 18.79 10.61 17.86
CA GLY A 317 17.82 9.61 17.44
C GLY A 317 17.63 9.55 15.93
N ASN A 318 18.31 10.41 15.19
CA ASN A 318 18.38 10.38 13.76
C ASN A 318 19.20 9.17 13.37
N LYS A 319 18.49 8.22 12.84
CA LYS A 319 19.11 7.05 12.28
C LYS A 319 19.90 7.55 11.07
N LEU A 320 21.19 7.39 11.09
CA LEU A 320 22.03 7.50 9.90
C LEU A 320 21.99 6.13 9.19
N PRO A 321 20.93 5.79 8.45
CA PRO A 321 20.85 4.50 7.77
C PRO A 321 21.91 4.45 6.67
N SER A 322 22.35 3.26 6.35
CA SER A 322 23.22 3.03 5.19
C SER A 322 24.56 3.74 5.25
N ARG A 323 25.15 3.94 6.44
CA ARG A 323 26.44 4.66 6.64
C ARG A 323 27.57 4.12 5.80
N GLN A 324 27.63 2.81 5.58
CA GLN A 324 28.66 2.13 4.78
C GLN A 324 28.59 2.48 3.28
N TYR A 325 27.49 3.11 2.85
CA TYR A 325 27.28 3.50 1.45
C TYR A 325 27.50 4.99 1.21
N TYR A 326 27.73 5.77 2.25
CA TYR A 326 28.05 7.19 2.07
C TYR A 326 29.35 7.36 1.30
N PHE A 327 29.44 8.43 0.54
CA PHE A 327 30.58 8.79 -0.32
C PHE A 327 30.77 7.90 -1.55
N LYS A 328 29.95 6.86 -1.76
CA LYS A 328 30.01 6.01 -2.95
C LYS A 328 29.19 6.63 -4.07
N GLU A 329 29.62 6.38 -5.31
CA GLU A 329 28.85 6.77 -6.48
C GLU A 329 27.62 5.89 -6.70
N GLY A 330 26.62 6.43 -7.42
CA GLY A 330 25.40 5.70 -7.72
C GLY A 330 24.42 6.51 -8.55
N PHE A 331 23.17 6.06 -8.55
CA PHE A 331 22.05 6.79 -9.15
C PHE A 331 21.00 7.05 -8.09
N PHE A 332 20.60 8.28 -7.90
CA PHE A 332 19.54 8.63 -6.99
C PHE A 332 18.28 9.11 -7.72
N TYR A 333 17.14 8.95 -7.06
CA TYR A 333 15.85 9.40 -7.57
C TYR A 333 15.04 10.14 -6.50
N THR A 334 14.07 10.93 -6.93
CA THR A 334 13.15 11.61 -6.00
C THR A 334 12.11 10.60 -5.50
N ARG A 335 12.06 10.38 -4.19
CA ARG A 335 11.17 9.39 -3.57
C ARG A 335 9.69 9.69 -3.78
N VAL A 336 9.30 10.95 -3.70
CA VAL A 336 7.93 11.40 -3.90
C VAL A 336 7.92 12.46 -4.99
N SER A 337 7.23 12.18 -6.07
CA SER A 337 7.12 13.09 -7.22
C SER A 337 5.69 13.07 -7.74
N SER A 338 5.17 14.24 -8.08
CA SER A 338 3.92 14.42 -8.84
C SER A 338 4.16 14.43 -10.36
N SER A 339 5.40 14.29 -10.79
CA SER A 339 5.88 14.38 -12.17
C SER A 339 6.46 13.03 -12.63
N LYS A 340 7.23 13.06 -13.72
CA LYS A 340 7.92 11.89 -14.27
C LYS A 340 9.02 11.40 -13.34
N ALA A 341 9.30 10.09 -13.36
CA ALA A 341 10.46 9.52 -12.68
C ALA A 341 11.75 10.15 -13.20
N SER A 342 12.64 10.54 -12.29
CA SER A 342 13.89 11.17 -12.63
C SER A 342 15.05 10.51 -11.88
N PHE A 343 15.95 9.91 -12.64
CA PHE A 343 17.17 9.30 -12.14
C PHE A 343 18.35 10.20 -12.44
N ARG A 344 19.22 10.38 -11.46
CA ARG A 344 20.37 11.28 -11.55
C ARG A 344 21.62 10.59 -11.00
N TYR A 345 22.73 10.86 -11.65
CA TYR A 345 24.03 10.40 -11.18
C TYR A 345 24.40 11.03 -9.84
N LEU A 346 24.80 10.22 -8.88
CA LEU A 346 25.37 10.64 -7.60
C LEU A 346 26.89 10.52 -7.68
N PRO A 347 27.65 11.64 -7.67
CA PRO A 347 29.10 11.59 -7.67
C PRO A 347 29.66 10.96 -6.39
N CYS A 348 30.79 10.29 -6.51
CA CYS A 348 31.61 9.89 -5.37
C CYS A 348 31.88 11.14 -4.47
N GLY A 349 31.95 10.93 -3.15
CA GLY A 349 32.15 12.00 -2.21
C GLY A 349 30.87 12.67 -1.69
N SER A 350 29.71 12.22 -2.16
CA SER A 350 28.41 12.75 -1.76
C SER A 350 27.73 11.87 -0.71
N ILE A 351 26.87 12.50 0.11
CA ILE A 351 25.94 11.82 1.01
C ILE A 351 24.53 12.04 0.50
N PHE A 352 23.70 11.01 0.54
CA PHE A 352 22.31 11.07 0.07
C PHE A 352 21.31 11.08 1.22
N ASN A 353 20.14 11.66 0.96
CA ASN A 353 19.06 11.87 1.91
C ASN A 353 17.95 10.81 1.78
N SER A 354 17.07 10.72 2.76
CA SER A 354 15.89 9.84 2.72
C SER A 354 14.91 10.17 1.58
N ALA A 355 14.88 11.43 1.12
CA ALA A 355 14.09 11.86 -0.04
C ALA A 355 14.78 11.57 -1.39
N ALA A 356 16.03 11.10 -1.36
CA ALA A 356 16.86 10.75 -2.51
C ALA A 356 17.40 9.32 -2.40
N PRO A 357 16.54 8.28 -2.38
CA PRO A 357 17.02 6.91 -2.37
C PRO A 357 17.98 6.68 -3.53
N THR A 358 19.06 5.93 -3.25
CA THR A 358 20.17 5.76 -4.17
C THR A 358 20.36 4.28 -4.50
N ALA A 359 20.45 3.97 -5.78
CA ALA A 359 20.87 2.69 -6.31
C ALA A 359 22.39 2.68 -6.45
N LEU A 360 23.04 1.75 -5.78
CA LEU A 360 24.49 1.58 -5.68
C LEU A 360 24.91 0.28 -6.36
N ASP A 361 26.03 0.26 -7.05
CA ASP A 361 26.54 -0.96 -7.67
C ASP A 361 26.91 -1.97 -6.58
N ARG A 362 26.42 -3.21 -6.71
CA ARG A 362 26.77 -4.30 -5.80
C ARG A 362 28.26 -4.62 -5.77
N LYS A 363 28.97 -4.47 -6.90
CA LYS A 363 30.40 -4.73 -6.99
C LYS A 363 31.26 -3.70 -6.26
N SER A 364 30.75 -2.47 -6.09
CA SER A 364 31.45 -1.42 -5.34
C SER A 364 31.19 -1.47 -3.82
N VAL A 365 30.43 -2.46 -3.35
CA VAL A 365 30.01 -2.61 -1.94
C VAL A 365 30.84 -3.64 -1.19
N VAL A 366 31.71 -4.40 -1.87
CA VAL A 366 32.63 -5.38 -1.27
C VAL A 366 33.94 -4.73 -0.87
#